data_11a166a00ffcf9f83044e7812e37507b
#
_entry.id   11a166a00ffcf9f83044e7812e37507b
#
_cell.length_a   1.000
_cell.length_b   1.000
_cell.length_c   1.000
_cell.angle_alpha   90.00
_cell.angle_beta   90.00
_cell.angle_gamma   90.00
#
_symmetry.space_group_name_H-M   'P 1'
#
loop_
_entity.id
_entity.type
_entity.pdbx_description
1 polymer ?
#
loop_
_entity_poly.entity_id
_entity_poly.type
_entity_poly.pdbx_seq_one_letter_code
_entity_poly.pdbx_strand_id
1 'polypeptide(L)'
;AIQEFVNQKLESIEIYNPNLRWKVKTSDFKKLHGHKVKNISRRAKYIILDIEMSQVLIHLGMTGTLRIAKKKSNFYKKHDHIEFIFQKGKLIFNDPRRFGSMHFINDPKNHFLLANLGPEPLSDEFNGEYLFHKIKKSVAPIKNTLMNQKNVVGIGNIYANEILFDAKIRPTRKSKTLTKKENESIVASENTILKQEKEAGETTLQSVAARKLTLRKTLDGDDSASR
;
A
#
# COMPACT_ATOMS: atom_id res chain seq x y z
N ALA A 1 -12.32 -5.01 4.77
CA ALA A 1 -12.31 -6.47 4.62
C ALA A 1 -11.18 -7.13 5.41
N ILE A 2 -9.89 -6.80 5.19
CA ILE A 2 -8.80 -7.42 6.00
C ILE A 2 -8.84 -7.04 7.48
N GLN A 3 -9.60 -6.02 7.88
CA GLN A 3 -9.84 -5.65 9.28
C GLN A 3 -10.50 -6.75 10.11
N GLU A 4 -11.15 -7.71 9.45
CA GLU A 4 -11.73 -8.89 10.13
C GLU A 4 -10.67 -9.76 10.83
N PHE A 5 -9.38 -9.64 10.50
CA PHE A 5 -8.28 -10.33 11.16
C PHE A 5 -7.77 -9.61 12.41
N VAL A 6 -8.21 -8.40 12.70
CA VAL A 6 -7.88 -7.70 13.96
C VAL A 6 -8.43 -8.50 15.13
N ASN A 7 -7.62 -8.62 16.17
CA ASN A 7 -7.84 -9.45 17.37
C ASN A 7 -7.82 -10.97 17.13
N GLN A 8 -7.59 -11.43 15.89
CA GLN A 8 -7.40 -12.85 15.65
C GLN A 8 -5.95 -13.28 15.93
N LYS A 9 -5.82 -14.51 16.42
CA LYS A 9 -4.54 -15.16 16.62
C LYS A 9 -4.02 -15.73 15.32
N LEU A 10 -2.77 -15.45 15.01
CA LEU A 10 -2.06 -16.02 13.89
C LEU A 10 -1.59 -17.44 14.25
N GLU A 11 -2.15 -18.44 13.62
CA GLU A 11 -1.84 -19.84 13.92
C GLU A 11 -0.59 -20.32 13.20
N SER A 12 -0.42 -19.94 11.93
CA SER A 12 0.79 -20.23 11.18
C SER A 12 0.97 -19.28 9.99
N ILE A 13 2.18 -19.28 9.43
CA ILE A 13 2.50 -18.62 8.18
C ILE A 13 3.20 -19.64 7.28
N GLU A 14 2.61 -19.86 6.11
CA GLU A 14 3.19 -20.70 5.07
C GLU A 14 3.85 -19.82 4.01
N ILE A 15 5.13 -20.03 3.76
CA ILE A 15 5.90 -19.29 2.76
C ILE A 15 6.31 -20.27 1.66
N TYR A 16 5.55 -20.28 0.57
CA TYR A 16 5.80 -21.14 -0.60
C TYR A 16 6.95 -20.61 -1.46
N ASN A 17 7.06 -19.28 -1.57
CA ASN A 17 8.14 -18.65 -2.31
C ASN A 17 8.67 -17.41 -1.58
N PRO A 18 9.86 -17.47 -1.00
CA PRO A 18 10.46 -16.34 -0.30
C PRO A 18 11.08 -15.30 -1.24
N ASN A 19 11.22 -15.61 -2.54
CA ASN A 19 11.93 -14.76 -3.51
C ASN A 19 10.98 -13.70 -4.10
N LEU A 20 10.57 -12.73 -3.29
CA LEU A 20 9.88 -11.51 -3.72
C LEU A 20 10.92 -10.46 -4.17
N ARG A 21 10.52 -9.20 -4.29
CA ARG A 21 11.42 -8.07 -4.60
C ARG A 21 12.65 -8.04 -3.68
N TRP A 22 12.45 -8.33 -2.40
CA TRP A 22 13.48 -8.68 -1.42
C TRP A 22 13.16 -10.05 -0.85
N LYS A 23 14.19 -10.83 -0.61
CA LYS A 23 14.04 -12.17 -0.05
C LYS A 23 13.41 -12.10 1.35
N VAL A 24 12.32 -12.82 1.52
CA VAL A 24 11.63 -12.94 2.81
C VAL A 24 12.44 -13.84 3.75
N LYS A 25 12.78 -13.33 4.93
CA LYS A 25 13.49 -14.11 5.96
C LYS A 25 12.48 -14.97 6.73
N THR A 26 12.32 -16.20 6.29
CA THR A 26 11.33 -17.15 6.85
C THR A 26 11.45 -17.33 8.37
N SER A 27 12.68 -17.30 8.91
CA SER A 27 12.92 -17.42 10.35
C SER A 27 12.27 -16.30 11.18
N ASP A 28 12.20 -15.09 10.63
CA ASP A 28 11.60 -13.96 11.34
C ASP A 28 10.07 -14.10 11.40
N PHE A 29 9.47 -14.60 10.34
CA PHE A 29 8.02 -14.82 10.28
C PHE A 29 7.55 -15.94 11.20
N LYS A 30 8.38 -16.95 11.46
CA LYS A 30 8.07 -18.01 12.44
C LYS A 30 7.84 -17.47 13.86
N LYS A 31 8.46 -16.33 14.20
CA LYS A 31 8.29 -15.67 15.51
C LYS A 31 6.88 -15.12 15.72
N LEU A 32 6.11 -14.94 14.65
CA LEU A 32 4.74 -14.41 14.71
C LEU A 32 3.70 -15.45 15.10
N HIS A 33 4.07 -16.74 15.10
CA HIS A 33 3.17 -17.82 15.46
C HIS A 33 2.59 -17.64 16.87
N GLY A 34 1.30 -17.75 16.97
CA GLY A 34 0.59 -17.66 18.24
C GLY A 34 0.26 -16.24 18.71
N HIS A 35 0.80 -15.20 18.05
CA HIS A 35 0.53 -13.82 18.40
C HIS A 35 -0.75 -13.28 17.76
N LYS A 36 -1.34 -12.24 18.37
CA LYS A 36 -2.57 -11.61 17.88
C LYS A 36 -2.25 -10.39 17.01
N VAL A 37 -3.03 -10.22 15.95
CA VAL A 37 -3.05 -8.96 15.21
C VAL A 37 -3.74 -7.89 16.05
N LYS A 38 -3.03 -6.85 16.43
CA LYS A 38 -3.55 -5.74 17.23
C LYS A 38 -4.24 -4.68 16.36
N ASN A 39 -3.67 -4.43 15.21
CA ASN A 39 -4.18 -3.42 14.30
C ASN A 39 -3.75 -3.73 12.86
N ILE A 40 -4.50 -3.22 11.90
CA ILE A 40 -4.13 -3.22 10.48
C ILE A 40 -4.27 -1.79 9.97
N SER A 41 -3.17 -1.21 9.56
CA SER A 41 -3.10 0.17 9.13
C SER A 41 -2.41 0.30 7.77
N ARG A 42 -2.32 1.52 7.28
CA ARG A 42 -1.63 1.87 6.06
C ARG A 42 -0.71 3.07 6.29
N ARG A 43 0.48 3.00 5.71
CA ARG A 43 1.37 4.15 5.54
C ARG A 43 1.90 4.16 4.10
N ALA A 44 1.66 5.22 3.37
CA ALA A 44 1.99 5.30 1.94
C ALA A 44 1.35 4.13 1.15
N LYS A 45 2.17 3.38 0.42
CA LYS A 45 1.78 2.17 -0.35
C LYS A 45 2.02 0.87 0.41
N TYR A 46 2.21 0.96 1.73
CA TYR A 46 2.44 -0.20 2.60
C TYR A 46 1.21 -0.48 3.46
N ILE A 47 0.85 -1.75 3.55
CA ILE A 47 -0.08 -2.27 4.54
C ILE A 47 0.76 -2.73 5.73
N ILE A 48 0.34 -2.39 6.92
CA ILE A 48 1.04 -2.69 8.16
C ILE A 48 0.13 -3.56 9.01
N LEU A 49 0.57 -4.78 9.29
CA LEU A 49 -0.06 -5.65 10.28
C LEU A 49 0.71 -5.51 11.59
N ASP A 50 0.08 -4.90 12.60
CA ASP A 50 0.64 -4.82 13.95
C ASP A 50 0.34 -6.14 14.67
N ILE A 51 1.38 -6.92 14.96
CA ILE A 51 1.27 -8.24 15.60
C ILE A 51 2.06 -8.20 16.90
N GLU A 52 1.36 -7.84 17.99
CA GLU A 52 1.92 -7.71 19.35
C GLU A 52 3.25 -6.94 19.39
N MET A 53 4.38 -7.63 19.50
CA MET A 53 5.72 -7.03 19.67
C MET A 53 6.40 -6.65 18.35
N SER A 54 5.75 -6.85 17.20
CA SER A 54 6.35 -6.70 15.88
C SER A 54 5.34 -6.25 14.82
N GLN A 55 5.84 -5.89 13.66
CA GLN A 55 4.99 -5.53 12.53
C GLN A 55 5.38 -6.33 11.29
N VAL A 56 4.39 -6.60 10.44
CA VAL A 56 4.60 -7.05 9.07
C VAL A 56 4.24 -5.92 8.12
N LEU A 57 5.23 -5.49 7.35
CA LEU A 57 5.07 -4.47 6.32
C LEU A 57 4.89 -5.16 4.97
N ILE A 58 3.77 -4.90 4.29
CA ILE A 58 3.41 -5.50 3.01
C ILE A 58 3.31 -4.43 1.94
N HIS A 59 4.07 -4.57 0.86
CA HIS A 59 3.95 -3.76 -0.34
C HIS A 59 3.45 -4.62 -1.50
N LEU A 60 2.36 -4.24 -2.13
CA LEU A 60 1.75 -5.04 -3.19
C LEU A 60 2.48 -4.96 -4.54
N GLY A 61 3.47 -4.08 -4.67
CA GLY A 61 4.17 -3.87 -5.93
C GLY A 61 3.23 -3.44 -7.06
N MET A 62 3.36 -4.05 -8.23
CA MET A 62 2.51 -3.73 -9.40
C MET A 62 1.37 -4.72 -9.62
N THR A 63 1.53 -5.99 -9.24
CA THR A 63 0.58 -7.10 -9.51
C THR A 63 0.17 -7.86 -8.27
N GLY A 64 0.77 -7.52 -7.12
CA GLY A 64 0.46 -8.17 -5.86
C GLY A 64 -0.97 -7.89 -5.40
N THR A 65 -1.59 -8.88 -4.80
CA THR A 65 -2.92 -8.83 -4.20
C THR A 65 -2.90 -9.51 -2.84
N LEU A 66 -3.78 -9.07 -1.95
CA LEU A 66 -4.13 -9.80 -0.73
C LEU A 66 -5.53 -10.38 -0.90
N ARG A 67 -5.64 -11.68 -0.76
CA ARG A 67 -6.90 -12.43 -0.90
C ARG A 67 -7.27 -13.05 0.44
N ILE A 68 -8.55 -12.92 0.80
CA ILE A 68 -9.12 -13.61 1.95
C ILE A 68 -9.71 -14.94 1.48
N ALA A 69 -9.44 -16.00 2.23
CA ALA A 69 -9.99 -17.32 1.98
C ALA A 69 -10.47 -17.97 3.27
N LYS A 70 -11.41 -18.91 3.18
CA LYS A 70 -11.81 -19.75 4.31
C LYS A 70 -10.64 -20.59 4.81
N LYS A 71 -10.53 -20.82 6.10
CA LYS A 71 -9.41 -21.58 6.68
C LYS A 71 -9.25 -22.99 6.06
N LYS A 72 -10.37 -23.67 5.81
CA LYS A 72 -10.39 -25.03 5.23
C LYS A 72 -10.18 -25.03 3.70
N SER A 73 -10.08 -23.89 3.05
CA SER A 73 -9.84 -23.83 1.59
C SER A 73 -8.44 -24.32 1.29
N ASN A 74 -8.33 -25.39 0.50
CA ASN A 74 -7.07 -25.91 -0.02
C ASN A 74 -6.78 -25.38 -1.43
N PHE A 75 -7.53 -24.36 -1.85
CA PHE A 75 -7.39 -23.80 -3.18
C PHE A 75 -6.15 -22.92 -3.28
N TYR A 76 -5.08 -23.48 -3.80
CA TYR A 76 -3.84 -22.80 -4.14
C TYR A 76 -3.93 -22.24 -5.57
N LYS A 77 -3.63 -20.96 -5.72
CA LYS A 77 -3.49 -20.33 -7.04
C LYS A 77 -2.03 -20.21 -7.41
N LYS A 78 -1.76 -20.36 -8.69
CA LYS A 78 -0.45 -19.99 -9.24
C LYS A 78 -0.05 -18.61 -8.74
N HIS A 79 1.16 -18.48 -8.20
CA HIS A 79 1.71 -17.25 -7.62
C HIS A 79 1.17 -16.85 -6.23
N ASP A 80 0.48 -17.72 -5.50
CA ASP A 80 0.31 -17.59 -4.07
C ASP A 80 1.68 -17.83 -3.41
N HIS A 81 2.23 -16.81 -2.76
CA HIS A 81 3.60 -16.88 -2.23
C HIS A 81 3.62 -17.02 -0.72
N ILE A 82 2.69 -16.39 -0.02
CA ILE A 82 2.63 -16.39 1.45
C ILE A 82 1.18 -16.46 1.89
N GLU A 83 0.90 -17.35 2.86
CA GLU A 83 -0.39 -17.46 3.54
C GLU A 83 -0.22 -17.17 5.03
N PHE A 84 -1.01 -16.24 5.55
CA PHE A 84 -1.23 -16.06 6.98
C PHE A 84 -2.49 -16.82 7.36
N ILE A 85 -2.36 -17.79 8.25
CA ILE A 85 -3.45 -18.65 8.68
C ILE A 85 -3.92 -18.22 10.07
N PHE A 86 -5.17 -17.79 10.14
CA PHE A 86 -5.84 -17.33 11.34
C PHE A 86 -6.92 -18.32 11.77
N GLN A 87 -7.50 -18.13 12.96
CA GLN A 87 -8.58 -18.98 13.45
C GLN A 87 -9.79 -19.05 12.51
N LYS A 88 -10.17 -17.91 11.92
CA LYS A 88 -11.39 -17.76 11.09
C LYS A 88 -11.14 -17.72 9.60
N GLY A 89 -9.91 -17.72 9.13
CA GLY A 89 -9.62 -17.63 7.72
C GLY A 89 -8.14 -17.53 7.39
N LYS A 90 -7.85 -17.24 6.14
CA LYS A 90 -6.50 -17.04 5.61
C LYS A 90 -6.39 -15.69 4.89
N LEU A 91 -5.25 -15.05 5.05
CA LEU A 91 -4.86 -13.90 4.23
C LEU A 91 -3.71 -14.34 3.32
N ILE A 92 -3.93 -14.30 2.01
CA ILE A 92 -3.03 -14.89 1.02
C ILE A 92 -2.45 -13.78 0.16
N PHE A 93 -1.12 -13.73 0.09
CA PHE A 93 -0.38 -12.82 -0.78
C PHE A 93 -0.07 -13.51 -2.10
N ASN A 94 -0.67 -13.00 -3.18
CA ASN A 94 -0.45 -13.45 -4.56
C ASN A 94 0.23 -12.35 -5.36
N ASP A 95 1.33 -12.66 -6.07
CA ASP A 95 2.02 -11.67 -6.92
C ASP A 95 2.74 -12.32 -8.10
N PRO A 96 2.12 -12.37 -9.29
CA PRO A 96 2.71 -12.98 -10.48
C PRO A 96 4.10 -12.45 -10.86
N ARG A 97 4.34 -11.17 -10.66
CA ARG A 97 5.60 -10.51 -11.06
C ARG A 97 6.65 -10.43 -9.94
N ARG A 98 6.26 -10.74 -8.70
CA ARG A 98 7.12 -10.68 -7.51
C ARG A 98 7.77 -9.31 -7.27
N PHE A 99 7.10 -8.22 -7.65
CA PHE A 99 7.53 -6.85 -7.41
C PHE A 99 7.03 -6.31 -6.06
N GLY A 100 6.17 -7.06 -5.42
CA GLY A 100 5.77 -6.83 -4.04
C GLY A 100 6.87 -7.21 -3.06
N SER A 101 6.66 -6.85 -1.82
CA SER A 101 7.60 -7.19 -0.74
C SER A 101 6.89 -7.40 0.58
N MET A 102 7.55 -8.15 1.45
CA MET A 102 7.07 -8.41 2.79
C MET A 102 8.24 -8.38 3.76
N HIS A 103 8.13 -7.59 4.82
CA HIS A 103 9.18 -7.38 5.79
C HIS A 103 8.65 -7.59 7.21
N PHE A 104 9.41 -8.31 8.00
CA PHE A 104 9.23 -8.37 9.44
C PHE A 104 9.98 -7.20 10.08
N ILE A 105 9.32 -6.46 10.96
CA ILE A 105 9.83 -5.22 11.54
C ILE A 105 9.67 -5.26 13.06
N ASN A 106 10.77 -5.09 13.80
CA ASN A 106 10.75 -4.87 15.24
C ASN A 106 10.66 -3.38 15.61
N ASP A 107 11.26 -2.52 14.80
CA ASP A 107 11.26 -1.07 14.98
C ASP A 107 10.79 -0.35 13.72
N PRO A 108 9.50 0.00 13.64
CA PRO A 108 8.93 0.69 12.47
C PRO A 108 9.51 2.07 12.21
N LYS A 109 9.91 2.80 13.27
CA LYS A 109 10.38 4.18 13.14
C LYS A 109 11.70 4.26 12.37
N ASN A 110 12.56 3.27 12.56
CA ASN A 110 13.88 3.22 11.96
C ASN A 110 13.97 2.33 10.72
N HIS A 111 12.85 1.74 10.27
CA HIS A 111 12.87 0.88 9.10
C HIS A 111 13.12 1.71 7.82
N PHE A 112 14.11 1.33 7.02
CA PHE A 112 14.59 2.08 5.85
C PHE A 112 13.50 2.41 4.81
N LEU A 113 12.44 1.61 4.72
CA LEU A 113 11.30 1.83 3.83
C LEU A 113 10.30 2.87 4.37
N LEU A 114 10.32 3.18 5.65
CA LEU A 114 9.37 4.09 6.30
C LEU A 114 10.03 5.39 6.78
N ALA A 115 11.28 5.33 7.20
CA ALA A 115 11.99 6.44 7.86
C ALA A 115 12.08 7.74 7.04
N ASN A 116 12.11 7.64 5.72
CA ASN A 116 12.28 8.78 4.81
C ASN A 116 11.01 9.10 3.99
N LEU A 117 9.85 8.64 4.42
CA LEU A 117 8.60 8.96 3.73
C LEU A 117 8.15 10.38 4.03
N GLY A 118 7.72 11.09 3.00
CA GLY A 118 7.05 12.38 3.12
C GLY A 118 5.66 12.28 3.79
N PRO A 119 4.96 13.40 3.96
CA PRO A 119 3.62 13.42 4.54
C PRO A 119 2.60 12.67 3.69
N GLU A 120 1.49 12.27 4.32
CA GLU A 120 0.31 11.77 3.60
C GLU A 120 -0.38 12.93 2.88
N PRO A 121 -0.90 12.73 1.67
CA PRO A 121 -1.46 13.82 0.87
C PRO A 121 -2.57 14.60 1.57
N LEU A 122 -3.51 13.92 2.21
CA LEU A 122 -4.66 14.56 2.89
C LEU A 122 -4.35 14.98 4.34
N SER A 123 -3.08 15.02 4.75
CA SER A 123 -2.71 15.54 6.07
C SER A 123 -2.42 17.04 6.03
N ASP A 124 -2.59 17.72 7.16
CA ASP A 124 -2.28 19.14 7.31
C ASP A 124 -0.79 19.46 7.06
N GLU A 125 0.07 18.45 7.19
CA GLU A 125 1.50 18.55 6.90
C GLU A 125 1.78 18.75 5.41
N PHE A 126 0.91 18.25 4.50
CA PHE A 126 1.06 18.41 3.07
C PHE A 126 0.27 19.63 2.60
N ASN A 127 0.91 20.78 2.58
CA ASN A 127 0.33 22.04 2.14
C ASN A 127 1.23 22.74 1.11
N GLY A 128 0.73 23.81 0.50
CA GLY A 128 1.43 24.55 -0.55
C GLY A 128 2.78 25.12 -0.10
N GLU A 129 2.87 25.56 1.14
CA GLU A 129 4.11 26.08 1.73
C GLU A 129 5.17 24.98 1.92
N TYR A 130 4.75 23.85 2.48
CA TYR A 130 5.61 22.65 2.57
C TYR A 130 6.15 22.26 1.20
N LEU A 131 5.25 22.11 0.20
CA LEU A 131 5.65 21.68 -1.13
C LEU A 131 6.61 22.68 -1.75
N PHE A 132 6.33 23.97 -1.69
CA PHE A 132 7.20 25.04 -2.20
C PHE A 132 8.60 24.97 -1.59
N HIS A 133 8.72 24.87 -0.27
CA HIS A 133 10.01 24.77 0.41
C HIS A 133 10.76 23.48 0.08
N LYS A 134 10.04 22.38 -0.04
CA LYS A 134 10.60 21.06 -0.34
C LYS A 134 11.23 20.98 -1.72
N ILE A 135 10.61 21.65 -2.71
CA ILE A 135 11.00 21.51 -4.11
C ILE A 135 11.82 22.67 -4.68
N LYS A 136 11.98 23.76 -3.95
CA LYS A 136 12.62 25.02 -4.42
C LYS A 136 14.04 24.88 -4.98
N LYS A 137 14.75 23.80 -4.65
CA LYS A 137 16.08 23.48 -5.20
C LYS A 137 16.04 22.37 -6.25
N SER A 138 14.89 21.76 -6.50
CA SER A 138 14.78 20.59 -7.38
C SER A 138 14.77 21.02 -8.85
N VAL A 139 15.72 20.52 -9.62
CA VAL A 139 15.78 20.67 -11.08
C VAL A 139 14.97 19.59 -11.81
N ALA A 140 14.48 18.57 -11.10
CA ALA A 140 13.68 17.51 -11.67
C ALA A 140 12.33 18.03 -12.16
N PRO A 141 11.70 17.38 -13.18
CA PRO A 141 10.34 17.64 -13.57
C PRO A 141 9.37 17.53 -12.38
N ILE A 142 8.38 18.42 -12.33
CA ILE A 142 7.42 18.45 -11.20
C ILE A 142 6.69 17.13 -11.03
N LYS A 143 6.35 16.45 -12.12
CA LYS A 143 5.76 15.13 -12.08
C LYS A 143 6.62 14.12 -11.31
N ASN A 144 7.91 14.06 -11.60
CA ASN A 144 8.84 13.17 -10.93
C ASN A 144 8.99 13.52 -9.44
N THR A 145 8.95 14.82 -9.13
CA THR A 145 9.04 15.35 -7.77
C THR A 145 7.81 14.96 -6.94
N LEU A 146 6.60 15.02 -7.51
CA LEU A 146 5.36 14.58 -6.87
C LEU A 146 5.32 13.05 -6.69
N MET A 147 5.89 12.29 -7.62
CA MET A 147 5.97 10.83 -7.51
C MET A 147 7.03 10.33 -6.52
N ASN A 148 7.90 11.21 -6.05
CA ASN A 148 8.93 10.86 -5.07
C ASN A 148 8.33 10.77 -3.67
N GLN A 149 8.29 9.55 -3.12
CA GLN A 149 7.71 9.25 -1.81
C GLN A 149 8.38 9.98 -0.63
N LYS A 150 9.57 10.57 -0.83
CA LYS A 150 10.22 11.43 0.17
C LYS A 150 9.62 12.84 0.24
N ASN A 151 8.89 13.25 -0.79
CA ASN A 151 8.26 14.56 -0.85
C ASN A 151 6.79 14.49 -0.41
N VAL A 152 6.06 13.55 -0.95
CA VAL A 152 4.69 13.23 -0.59
C VAL A 152 4.45 11.76 -0.89
N VAL A 153 3.74 11.06 -0.03
CA VAL A 153 3.50 9.63 -0.24
C VAL A 153 2.23 9.38 -1.07
N GLY A 154 2.12 8.20 -1.65
CA GLY A 154 0.89 7.72 -2.29
C GLY A 154 0.70 8.17 -3.74
N ILE A 155 1.20 9.33 -4.15
CA ILE A 155 1.05 9.82 -5.52
C ILE A 155 1.81 8.92 -6.50
N GLY A 156 1.07 8.33 -7.42
CA GLY A 156 1.61 7.52 -8.52
C GLY A 156 1.47 8.21 -9.86
N ASN A 157 1.83 7.50 -10.94
CA ASN A 157 1.83 8.08 -12.29
C ASN A 157 0.47 8.64 -12.73
N ILE A 158 -0.62 7.96 -12.42
CA ILE A 158 -1.98 8.38 -12.77
C ILE A 158 -2.31 9.68 -12.03
N TYR A 159 -2.24 9.68 -10.70
CA TYR A 159 -2.56 10.86 -9.90
C TYR A 159 -1.67 12.05 -10.20
N ALA A 160 -0.36 11.84 -10.40
CA ALA A 160 0.54 12.93 -10.76
C ALA A 160 0.12 13.62 -12.08
N ASN A 161 -0.41 12.87 -13.05
CA ASN A 161 -0.93 13.47 -14.29
C ASN A 161 -2.24 14.22 -14.05
N GLU A 162 -3.19 13.64 -13.34
CA GLU A 162 -4.49 14.23 -13.06
C GLU A 162 -4.36 15.52 -12.24
N ILE A 163 -3.57 15.49 -11.17
CA ILE A 163 -3.28 16.67 -10.34
C ILE A 163 -2.65 17.79 -11.15
N LEU A 164 -1.64 17.50 -11.96
CA LEU A 164 -0.94 18.50 -12.77
C LEU A 164 -1.81 19.03 -13.92
N PHE A 165 -2.68 18.19 -14.47
CA PHE A 165 -3.65 18.60 -15.49
C PHE A 165 -4.68 19.58 -14.89
N ASP A 166 -5.25 19.24 -13.75
CA ASP A 166 -6.22 20.09 -13.04
C ASP A 166 -5.58 21.42 -12.58
N ALA A 167 -4.37 21.37 -12.04
CA ALA A 167 -3.59 22.55 -11.66
C ALA A 167 -3.06 23.36 -12.86
N LYS A 168 -3.28 22.90 -14.12
CA LYS A 168 -2.79 23.52 -15.37
C LYS A 168 -1.26 23.71 -15.43
N ILE A 169 -0.51 22.75 -14.90
CA ILE A 169 0.95 22.78 -14.82
C ILE A 169 1.53 21.69 -15.72
N ARG A 170 2.45 22.06 -16.61
CA ARG A 170 3.14 21.08 -17.47
C ARG A 170 3.96 20.09 -16.64
N PRO A 171 3.78 18.77 -16.81
CA PRO A 171 4.47 17.74 -16.03
C PRO A 171 6.01 17.79 -16.12
N THR A 172 6.53 18.27 -17.25
CA THR A 172 7.97 18.37 -17.54
C THR A 172 8.62 19.64 -16.97
N ARG A 173 7.84 20.57 -16.46
CA ARG A 173 8.35 21.84 -15.91
C ARG A 173 9.26 21.56 -14.70
N LYS A 174 10.40 22.25 -14.63
CA LYS A 174 11.34 22.11 -13.50
C LYS A 174 10.70 22.57 -12.19
N SER A 175 10.73 21.74 -11.17
CA SER A 175 10.06 21.98 -9.89
C SER A 175 10.45 23.32 -9.24
N LYS A 176 11.74 23.67 -9.27
CA LYS A 176 12.24 24.93 -8.70
C LYS A 176 11.69 26.21 -9.34
N THR A 177 11.04 26.13 -10.50
CA THR A 177 10.47 27.27 -11.21
C THR A 177 9.01 27.54 -10.88
N LEU A 178 8.41 26.68 -10.03
CA LEU A 178 7.02 26.89 -9.62
C LEU A 178 6.95 27.96 -8.53
N THR A 179 5.98 28.84 -8.68
CA THR A 179 5.65 29.87 -7.68
C THR A 179 4.94 29.27 -6.47
N LYS A 180 4.86 30.00 -5.36
CA LYS A 180 4.12 29.58 -4.17
C LYS A 180 2.65 29.29 -4.52
N LYS A 181 1.99 30.18 -5.29
CA LYS A 181 0.60 30.02 -5.73
C LYS A 181 0.37 28.75 -6.57
N GLU A 182 1.32 28.40 -7.44
CA GLU A 182 1.22 27.16 -8.22
C GLU A 182 1.37 25.91 -7.35
N ASN A 183 2.19 25.96 -6.31
CA ASN A 183 2.28 24.86 -5.34
C ASN A 183 0.98 24.71 -4.52
N GLU A 184 0.35 25.82 -4.14
CA GLU A 184 -0.98 25.84 -3.51
C GLU A 184 -2.03 25.22 -4.44
N SER A 185 -2.01 25.55 -5.74
CA SER A 185 -2.91 24.94 -6.74
C SER A 185 -2.70 23.43 -6.86
N ILE A 186 -1.46 22.95 -6.85
CA ILE A 186 -1.16 21.50 -6.88
C ILE A 186 -1.80 20.81 -5.69
N VAL A 187 -1.64 21.34 -4.48
CA VAL A 187 -2.21 20.75 -3.27
C VAL A 187 -3.74 20.81 -3.27
N ALA A 188 -4.33 21.92 -3.75
CA ALA A 188 -5.78 22.04 -3.88
C ALA A 188 -6.35 21.01 -4.87
N SER A 189 -5.73 20.84 -6.03
CA SER A 189 -6.11 19.83 -7.04
C SER A 189 -5.98 18.41 -6.49
N GLU A 190 -4.91 18.13 -5.76
CA GLU A 190 -4.68 16.84 -5.12
C GLU A 190 -5.80 16.53 -4.11
N ASN A 191 -6.11 17.45 -3.21
CA ASN A 191 -7.18 17.32 -2.24
C ASN A 191 -8.53 17.04 -2.90
N THR A 192 -8.84 17.75 -4.00
CA THR A 192 -10.11 17.59 -4.74
C THR A 192 -10.20 16.20 -5.35
N ILE A 193 -9.19 15.77 -6.10
CA ILE A 193 -9.16 14.48 -6.78
C ILE A 193 -9.29 13.34 -5.79
N LEU A 194 -8.53 13.38 -4.69
CA LEU A 194 -8.55 12.30 -3.70
C LEU A 194 -9.84 12.25 -2.89
N LYS A 195 -10.49 13.39 -2.61
CA LYS A 195 -11.80 13.42 -1.95
C LYS A 195 -12.87 12.83 -2.85
N GLN A 196 -12.91 13.20 -4.13
CA GLN A 196 -13.85 12.66 -5.11
C GLN A 196 -13.73 11.15 -5.26
N GLU A 197 -12.52 10.61 -5.33
CA GLU A 197 -12.32 9.16 -5.38
C GLU A 197 -12.78 8.44 -4.10
N LYS A 198 -12.56 9.08 -2.95
CA LYS A 198 -13.03 8.55 -1.67
C LYS A 198 -14.56 8.48 -1.60
N GLU A 199 -15.23 9.49 -2.10
CA GLU A 199 -16.70 9.59 -2.15
C GLU A 199 -17.31 8.62 -3.16
N ALA A 200 -16.69 8.43 -4.31
CA ALA A 200 -17.11 7.48 -5.33
C ALA A 200 -16.96 6.00 -4.92
N GLY A 201 -16.42 5.73 -3.72
CA GLY A 201 -16.17 4.36 -3.24
C GLY A 201 -15.02 3.66 -4.00
N GLU A 202 -14.45 4.31 -4.96
CA GLU A 202 -13.16 3.96 -5.52
C GLU A 202 -12.13 4.41 -4.51
N THR A 203 -11.61 3.47 -3.84
CA THR A 203 -10.76 3.61 -2.68
C THR A 203 -9.69 4.67 -2.91
N THR A 204 -9.66 5.70 -2.07
CA THR A 204 -8.55 6.59 -1.70
C THR A 204 -7.15 6.16 -2.18
N LEU A 205 -6.12 6.86 -1.78
CA LEU A 205 -4.70 6.43 -1.83
C LEU A 205 -4.44 4.97 -1.43
N GLN A 206 -5.39 4.32 -0.74
CA GLN A 206 -5.54 2.87 -0.73
C GLN A 206 -5.70 2.30 -2.14
N SER A 207 -6.23 3.00 -3.13
CA SER A 207 -6.59 2.41 -4.41
C SER A 207 -5.43 2.21 -5.37
N VAL A 208 -4.32 2.88 -5.25
CA VAL A 208 -3.13 2.44 -5.98
C VAL A 208 -2.55 1.16 -5.36
N ALA A 209 -2.65 1.00 -4.06
CA ALA A 209 -2.42 -0.29 -3.42
C ALA A 209 -3.67 -1.19 -3.52
N ALA A 210 -4.89 -0.68 -3.50
CA ALA A 210 -6.16 -1.40 -3.39
C ALA A 210 -6.93 -1.59 -4.70
N ARG A 211 -6.58 -0.95 -5.81
CA ARG A 211 -6.87 -1.55 -7.14
C ARG A 211 -6.30 -2.97 -7.23
N LYS A 212 -5.49 -3.34 -6.24
CA LYS A 212 -4.85 -4.64 -6.11
C LYS A 212 -5.29 -5.41 -4.87
N LEU A 213 -6.03 -4.81 -3.97
CA LEU A 213 -6.89 -5.50 -3.01
C LEU A 213 -8.17 -5.93 -3.74
N THR A 214 -8.03 -6.79 -4.75
CA THR A 214 -9.18 -7.49 -5.29
C THR A 214 -9.64 -8.45 -4.21
N LEU A 215 -10.54 -7.96 -3.38
CA LEU A 215 -11.38 -8.77 -2.53
C LEU A 215 -12.31 -9.58 -3.45
N ARG A 216 -11.74 -10.52 -4.17
CA ARG A 216 -12.53 -11.64 -4.62
C ARG A 216 -12.77 -12.48 -3.36
N LYS A 217 -13.92 -12.26 -2.70
CA LYS A 217 -14.62 -13.37 -2.09
C LYS A 217 -14.69 -14.40 -3.21
N THR A 218 -13.87 -15.42 -3.17
CA THR A 218 -14.17 -16.64 -3.86
C THR A 218 -15.43 -17.15 -3.19
N LEU A 219 -16.58 -16.78 -3.72
CA LEU A 219 -17.75 -17.61 -3.61
C LEU A 219 -17.24 -18.95 -4.10
N ASP A 220 -17.05 -19.89 -3.19
CA ASP A 220 -17.02 -21.29 -3.54
C ASP A 220 -18.35 -21.49 -4.22
N GLY A 221 -18.31 -21.55 -5.55
CA GLY A 221 -19.48 -21.87 -6.35
C GLY A 221 -20.00 -23.19 -5.83
N ASP A 222 -21.23 -23.12 -5.44
CA ASP A 222 -22.12 -24.24 -5.27
C ASP A 222 -22.34 -24.83 -6.66
N ASP A 223 -21.41 -25.64 -7.13
CA ASP A 223 -21.60 -26.55 -8.26
C ASP A 223 -22.03 -27.91 -7.71
N SER A 224 -23.13 -27.89 -6.97
CA SER A 224 -23.99 -29.05 -6.83
C SER A 224 -25.20 -28.87 -7.74
N ALA A 225 -25.02 -29.04 -9.02
CA ALA A 225 -26.16 -29.36 -9.89
C ALA A 225 -25.70 -30.04 -11.17
N SER A 226 -26.05 -31.28 -11.27
CA SER A 226 -26.55 -31.96 -12.45
C SER A 226 -25.56 -32.60 -13.43
N ARG A 227 -25.56 -33.90 -13.27
CA ARG A 227 -25.47 -34.96 -14.30
C ARG A 227 -24.13 -35.26 -14.94
#